data_74905ca136cbbc80479fe2733369e888
#
_entry.id   74905ca136cbbc80479fe2733369e888
#
_cell.length_a   1.000
_cell.length_b   1.000
_cell.length_c   1.000
_cell.angle_alpha   90.00
_cell.angle_beta   90.00
_cell.angle_gamma   90.00
#
_symmetry.space_group_name_H-M   'P 1'
#
loop_
_entity.id
_entity.type
_entity.pdbx_description
1 polymer ?
#
loop_
_entity_poly.entity_id
_entity_poly.type
_entity_poly.pdbx_seq_one_letter_code
_entity_poly.pdbx_strand_id
1 'polypeptide(L)'
;MSDLLNKKCVPCEGGILPFDISEIHKYQKKVDGWDILKDKKKIFFLNKKFEFKNFQESQKFINKVSSISEEENHHPDISFGWGYAEIKITTHAIEGLSENDFILAAKIDQLISV
;
A
#
# COMPACT_ATOMS: atom_id res chain seq x y z
N MET A 1 14.11 -4.09 -9.90
CA MET A 1 12.85 -4.81 -9.75
C MET A 1 12.73 -5.38 -8.36
N SER A 2 11.61 -5.18 -7.75
CA SER A 2 11.41 -5.62 -6.38
C SER A 2 11.06 -7.10 -6.31
N ASP A 3 11.64 -7.81 -5.34
CA ASP A 3 11.29 -9.20 -5.04
C ASP A 3 9.92 -9.29 -4.34
N LEU A 4 9.35 -8.14 -3.96
CA LEU A 4 8.08 -8.09 -3.24
C LEU A 4 6.91 -8.63 -4.06
N LEU A 5 6.99 -8.52 -5.39
CA LEU A 5 5.92 -9.02 -6.26
C LEU A 5 5.71 -10.52 -6.15
N ASN A 6 6.73 -11.25 -5.76
CA ASN A 6 6.67 -12.70 -5.64
C ASN A 6 6.28 -13.17 -4.24
N LYS A 7 6.07 -12.23 -3.33
CA LYS A 7 5.71 -12.56 -1.95
C LYS A 7 4.22 -12.39 -1.75
N LYS A 8 3.70 -13.07 -0.73
CA LYS A 8 2.32 -12.89 -0.30
C LYS A 8 2.30 -12.27 1.09
N CYS A 9 1.28 -11.46 1.35
CA CYS A 9 1.07 -10.94 2.68
C CYS A 9 0.74 -12.11 3.61
N VAL A 10 1.32 -12.08 4.81
CA VAL A 10 1.03 -13.09 5.83
C VAL A 10 0.13 -12.47 6.88
N PRO A 11 -0.69 -13.27 7.58
CA PRO A 11 -1.51 -12.73 8.65
C PRO A 11 -0.66 -11.99 9.66
N CYS A 12 -1.06 -10.77 10.00
CA CYS A 12 -0.34 -9.95 10.95
C CYS A 12 -1.06 -10.02 12.28
N GLU A 13 -0.47 -10.72 13.21
CA GLU A 13 -1.04 -10.84 14.55
C GLU A 13 -0.35 -9.83 15.47
N GLY A 14 -1.06 -9.37 16.50
CA GLY A 14 -0.47 -8.49 17.48
C GLY A 14 0.74 -9.14 18.13
N GLY A 15 1.72 -8.36 18.54
CA GLY A 15 2.94 -8.88 19.16
C GLY A 15 4.15 -8.82 18.27
N ILE A 16 3.96 -8.62 16.96
CA ILE A 16 5.07 -8.36 16.05
C ILE A 16 5.34 -6.87 16.10
N LEU A 17 6.61 -6.49 16.20
CA LEU A 17 6.96 -5.07 16.24
C LEU A 17 6.86 -4.47 14.84
N PRO A 18 6.34 -3.24 14.73
CA PRO A 18 6.37 -2.55 13.45
C PRO A 18 7.79 -2.21 13.06
N PHE A 19 8.02 -1.99 11.76
CA PHE A 19 9.34 -1.56 11.27
C PHE A 19 9.76 -0.25 11.94
N ASP A 20 11.04 -0.14 12.28
CA ASP A 20 11.61 1.14 12.70
C ASP A 20 11.89 1.98 11.45
N ILE A 21 12.31 3.22 11.64
CA ILE A 21 12.51 4.14 10.52
C ILE A 21 13.58 3.64 9.54
N SER A 22 14.59 2.95 10.03
CA SER A 22 15.65 2.39 9.20
C SER A 22 15.10 1.31 8.25
N GLU A 23 14.29 0.40 8.77
CA GLU A 23 13.64 -0.64 7.98
C GLU A 23 12.67 -0.03 6.98
N ILE A 24 11.91 0.99 7.40
CA ILE A 24 10.97 1.68 6.52
C ILE A 24 11.70 2.24 5.30
N HIS A 25 12.80 2.95 5.52
CA HIS A 25 13.56 3.54 4.41
C HIS A 25 14.17 2.48 3.50
N LYS A 26 14.61 1.38 4.08
CA LYS A 26 15.15 0.27 3.31
C LYS A 26 14.09 -0.29 2.35
N TYR A 27 12.88 -0.49 2.84
CA TYR A 27 11.80 -1.03 2.03
C TYR A 27 11.22 0.00 1.06
N GLN A 28 11.22 1.27 1.44
CA GLN A 28 10.74 2.34 0.56
C GLN A 28 11.45 2.34 -0.78
N LYS A 29 12.73 1.97 -0.80
CA LYS A 29 13.52 1.90 -2.03
C LYS A 29 13.06 0.79 -2.96
N LYS A 30 12.26 -0.15 -2.46
CA LYS A 30 11.77 -1.29 -3.25
C LYS A 30 10.44 -1.00 -3.93
N VAL A 31 9.81 0.12 -3.62
CA VAL A 31 8.55 0.54 -4.24
C VAL A 31 8.73 1.92 -4.84
N ASP A 32 7.81 2.30 -5.73
CA ASP A 32 7.97 3.53 -6.51
C ASP A 32 6.90 4.56 -6.16
N GLY A 33 7.35 5.72 -5.71
CA GLY A 33 6.46 6.86 -5.52
C GLY A 33 5.56 6.80 -4.28
N TRP A 34 5.86 5.94 -3.33
CA TRP A 34 5.10 5.87 -2.08
C TRP A 34 5.73 6.76 -1.02
N ASP A 35 4.93 7.66 -0.46
CA ASP A 35 5.37 8.52 0.63
C ASP A 35 5.19 7.82 1.96
N ILE A 36 6.09 8.12 2.90
CA ILE A 36 6.00 7.61 4.26
C ILE A 36 5.48 8.77 5.12
N LEU A 37 4.29 8.61 5.65
CA LEU A 37 3.63 9.65 6.44
C LEU A 37 3.27 9.12 7.81
N LYS A 38 2.92 10.02 8.74
CA LYS A 38 2.45 9.67 10.07
C LYS A 38 1.06 10.25 10.27
N ASP A 39 0.20 9.49 10.93
CA ASP A 39 -1.12 10.01 11.30
C ASP A 39 -1.04 10.79 12.62
N LYS A 40 -2.20 11.19 13.14
CA LYS A 40 -2.28 11.98 14.39
C LYS A 40 -1.73 11.22 15.59
N LYS A 41 -1.75 9.90 15.55
CA LYS A 41 -1.23 9.05 16.62
C LYS A 41 0.22 8.68 16.41
N LYS A 42 0.86 9.29 15.39
CA LYS A 42 2.26 9.03 15.02
C LYS A 42 2.48 7.62 14.47
N ILE A 43 1.44 7.03 13.90
CA ILE A 43 1.53 5.72 13.25
C ILE A 43 1.91 5.94 11.79
N PHE A 44 2.97 5.26 11.34
CA PHE A 44 3.42 5.35 9.97
C PHE A 44 2.47 4.66 9.00
N PHE A 45 2.30 5.27 7.82
CA PHE A 45 1.56 4.63 6.74
C PHE A 45 2.18 5.02 5.39
N LEU A 46 1.92 4.18 4.40
CA LEU A 46 2.31 4.47 3.01
C LEU A 46 1.17 5.22 2.34
N ASN A 47 1.50 6.19 1.51
CA ASN A 47 0.49 6.96 0.80
C ASN A 47 0.94 7.22 -0.63
N LYS A 48 0.05 7.03 -1.59
CA LYS A 48 0.33 7.34 -2.99
C LYS A 48 -0.94 7.78 -3.68
N LYS A 49 -0.83 8.85 -4.48
CA LYS A 49 -1.92 9.33 -5.29
C LYS A 49 -1.63 9.01 -6.75
N PHE A 50 -2.59 8.38 -7.40
CA PHE A 50 -2.51 8.02 -8.81
C PHE A 50 -3.44 8.94 -9.60
N GLU A 51 -3.04 9.33 -10.80
CA GLU A 51 -3.83 10.20 -11.64
C GLU A 51 -4.34 9.45 -12.87
N PHE A 52 -5.57 9.75 -13.25
CA PHE A 52 -6.23 9.07 -14.35
C PHE A 52 -6.93 10.07 -15.26
N LYS A 53 -7.35 9.58 -16.40
CA LYS A 53 -7.96 10.37 -17.45
C LYS A 53 -9.34 10.92 -17.06
N ASN A 54 -10.10 10.13 -16.29
CA ASN A 54 -11.46 10.48 -15.91
C ASN A 54 -11.92 9.61 -14.73
N PHE A 55 -13.17 9.77 -14.35
CA PHE A 55 -13.73 9.01 -13.22
C PHE A 55 -13.77 7.51 -13.48
N GLN A 56 -14.16 7.12 -14.68
CA GLN A 56 -14.28 5.69 -15.02
C GLN A 56 -12.94 4.97 -14.91
N GLU A 57 -11.86 5.62 -15.36
CA GLU A 57 -10.53 5.03 -15.26
C GLU A 57 -10.06 4.91 -13.80
N SER A 58 -10.38 5.90 -12.98
CA SER A 58 -10.10 5.82 -11.54
C SER A 58 -10.84 4.65 -10.92
N GLN A 59 -12.12 4.47 -11.27
CA GLN A 59 -12.94 3.39 -10.74
C GLN A 59 -12.41 2.02 -11.14
N LYS A 60 -12.00 1.88 -12.39
CA LYS A 60 -11.43 0.60 -12.87
C LYS A 60 -10.18 0.22 -12.06
N PHE A 61 -9.34 1.21 -11.80
CA PHE A 61 -8.14 0.98 -11.00
C PHE A 61 -8.50 0.53 -9.59
N ILE A 62 -9.48 1.20 -8.96
CA ILE A 62 -9.90 0.85 -7.60
C ILE A 62 -10.48 -0.55 -7.54
N ASN A 63 -11.20 -0.97 -8.57
CA ASN A 63 -11.73 -2.34 -8.62
C ASN A 63 -10.59 -3.37 -8.62
N LYS A 64 -9.51 -3.09 -9.33
CA LYS A 64 -8.34 -3.96 -9.35
C LYS A 64 -7.62 -3.97 -7.99
N VAL A 65 -7.51 -2.80 -7.37
CA VAL A 65 -6.91 -2.69 -6.04
C VAL A 65 -7.71 -3.51 -5.03
N SER A 66 -9.04 -3.43 -5.12
CA SER A 66 -9.92 -4.20 -4.24
C SER A 66 -9.70 -5.69 -4.39
N SER A 67 -9.60 -6.17 -5.63
CA SER A 67 -9.39 -7.60 -5.89
C SER A 67 -8.07 -8.08 -5.29
N ILE A 68 -6.99 -7.32 -5.48
CA ILE A 68 -5.68 -7.69 -4.92
C ILE A 68 -5.70 -7.64 -3.40
N SER A 69 -6.36 -6.65 -2.84
CA SER A 69 -6.46 -6.52 -1.38
C SER A 69 -7.16 -7.72 -0.77
N GLU A 70 -8.21 -8.23 -1.43
CA GLU A 70 -8.91 -9.41 -0.96
C GLU A 70 -8.03 -10.65 -1.09
N GLU A 71 -7.30 -10.80 -2.19
CA GLU A 71 -6.39 -11.93 -2.37
C GLU A 71 -5.29 -11.95 -1.31
N GLU A 72 -4.75 -10.79 -0.98
CA GLU A 72 -3.66 -10.68 -0.01
C GLU A 72 -4.16 -10.61 1.42
N ASN A 73 -5.46 -10.47 1.60
CA ASN A 73 -6.08 -10.28 2.92
C ASN A 73 -5.42 -9.13 3.69
N HIS A 74 -5.14 -8.04 2.98
CA HIS A 74 -4.55 -6.84 3.55
C HIS A 74 -5.21 -5.66 2.87
N HIS A 75 -5.93 -4.84 3.65
CA HIS A 75 -6.87 -3.86 3.10
C HIS A 75 -6.40 -2.43 3.30
N PRO A 76 -6.20 -1.68 2.21
CA PRO A 76 -5.83 -0.27 2.30
C PRO A 76 -7.06 0.59 2.53
N ASP A 77 -6.83 1.85 2.90
CA ASP A 77 -7.86 2.86 2.84
C ASP A 77 -7.79 3.51 1.47
N ILE A 78 -8.94 3.68 0.85
CA ILE A 78 -9.01 4.13 -0.53
C ILE A 78 -9.90 5.36 -0.63
N SER A 79 -9.43 6.35 -1.38
CA SER A 79 -10.21 7.53 -1.72
C SER A 79 -10.04 7.74 -3.22
N PHE A 80 -11.12 7.97 -3.95
CA PHE A 80 -10.99 8.21 -5.38
C PHE A 80 -12.12 9.11 -5.88
N GLY A 81 -11.88 9.69 -7.04
CA GLY A 81 -12.86 10.55 -7.67
C GLY A 81 -12.50 10.75 -9.13
N TRP A 82 -12.98 11.85 -9.71
CA TRP A 82 -12.70 12.12 -11.11
C TRP A 82 -11.20 12.37 -11.29
N GLY A 83 -10.55 11.47 -12.02
CA GLY A 83 -9.16 11.64 -12.39
C GLY A 83 -8.13 11.30 -11.33
N TYR A 84 -8.52 10.73 -10.19
CA TYR A 84 -7.53 10.38 -9.16
C TYR A 84 -7.97 9.19 -8.31
N ALA A 85 -6.96 8.55 -7.70
CA ALA A 85 -7.18 7.56 -6.66
C ALA A 85 -6.04 7.68 -5.66
N GLU A 86 -6.36 7.73 -4.39
CA GLU A 86 -5.35 7.83 -3.33
C GLU A 86 -5.43 6.60 -2.45
N ILE A 87 -4.29 5.97 -2.21
CA ILE A 87 -4.21 4.72 -1.47
C ILE A 87 -3.35 4.92 -0.23
N LYS A 88 -3.89 4.51 0.90
CA LYS A 88 -3.20 4.58 2.19
C LYS A 88 -3.08 3.17 2.75
N ILE A 89 -1.86 2.74 3.07
CA ILE A 89 -1.61 1.38 3.54
C ILE A 89 -0.88 1.40 4.87
N THR A 90 -1.39 0.67 5.84
CA THR A 90 -0.71 0.46 7.12
C THR A 90 -1.20 -0.87 7.71
N THR A 91 -0.49 -1.39 8.69
CA THR A 91 -0.90 -2.61 9.37
C THR A 91 -1.46 -2.25 10.74
N HIS A 92 -2.79 -2.21 10.83
CA HIS A 92 -3.48 -1.76 12.05
C HIS A 92 -3.15 -2.62 13.27
N ALA A 93 -3.00 -3.92 13.08
CA ALA A 93 -2.76 -4.85 14.19
C ALA A 93 -1.48 -4.55 14.97
N ILE A 94 -0.49 -3.92 14.33
CA ILE A 94 0.79 -3.59 14.97
C ILE A 94 1.02 -2.09 15.05
N GLU A 95 0.05 -1.30 14.65
CA GLU A 95 0.10 0.17 14.65
C GLU A 95 1.34 0.71 13.94
N GLY A 96 1.58 0.23 12.72
CA GLY A 96 2.73 0.67 11.94
C GLY A 96 2.88 -0.13 10.67
N LEU A 97 4.09 -0.07 10.10
CA LEU A 97 4.41 -0.72 8.85
C LEU A 97 5.12 -2.06 9.06
N SER A 98 4.86 -2.96 8.14
CA SER A 98 5.51 -4.27 8.06
C SER A 98 5.81 -4.55 6.60
N GLU A 99 6.45 -5.69 6.32
CA GLU A 99 6.71 -6.08 4.94
C GLU A 99 5.41 -6.19 4.13
N ASN A 100 4.30 -6.59 4.77
CA ASN A 100 3.02 -6.72 4.09
C ASN A 100 2.57 -5.43 3.40
N ASP A 101 2.83 -4.29 4.02
CA ASP A 101 2.43 -3.01 3.44
C ASP A 101 3.17 -2.75 2.14
N PHE A 102 4.46 -3.07 2.12
CA PHE A 102 5.29 -2.88 0.94
C PHE A 102 4.99 -3.92 -0.15
N ILE A 103 4.64 -5.14 0.24
CA ILE A 103 4.19 -6.15 -0.72
C ILE A 103 2.93 -5.67 -1.44
N LEU A 104 1.96 -5.18 -0.68
CA LEU A 104 0.72 -4.68 -1.27
C LEU A 104 1.00 -3.47 -2.17
N ALA A 105 1.84 -2.55 -1.71
CA ALA A 105 2.21 -1.37 -2.50
C ALA A 105 2.82 -1.76 -3.84
N ALA A 106 3.75 -2.73 -3.84
CA ALA A 106 4.39 -3.20 -5.05
C ALA A 106 3.37 -3.81 -6.02
N LYS A 107 2.44 -4.59 -5.50
CA LYS A 107 1.42 -5.23 -6.33
C LYS A 107 0.42 -4.23 -6.90
N ILE A 108 0.10 -3.20 -6.13
CA ILE A 108 -0.76 -2.12 -6.63
C ILE A 108 -0.06 -1.37 -7.76
N ASP A 109 1.23 -1.09 -7.63
CA ASP A 109 1.99 -0.43 -8.69
C ASP A 109 1.98 -1.24 -9.98
N GLN A 110 2.01 -2.56 -9.86
CA GLN A 110 2.00 -3.45 -11.01
C GLN A 110 0.71 -3.33 -11.82
N LEU A 111 -0.39 -2.93 -11.21
CA LEU A 111 -1.67 -2.80 -11.89
C LEU A 111 -1.68 -1.73 -12.97
N ILE A 112 -0.77 -0.77 -12.89
CA ILE A 112 -0.68 0.34 -13.85
C ILE A 112 0.35 0.06 -14.93
N SER A 113 1.36 -0.74 -14.62
CA SER A 113 2.46 -1.05 -15.52
C SER A 113 2.05 -2.07 -16.56
N VAL A 114 1.26 -1.68 -17.50
CA VAL A 114 0.80 -2.63 -18.53
C VAL A 114 1.30 -2.22 -19.88
#